data_68076b475e3ecc81b6f9423d367e6a45
#
_entry.id   68076b475e3ecc81b6f9423d367e6a45
#
_cell.length_a   1.000
_cell.length_b   1.000
_cell.length_c   1.000
_cell.angle_alpha   90.00
_cell.angle_beta   90.00
_cell.angle_gamma   90.00
#
_symmetry.space_group_name_H-M   'P 1'
#
loop_
_entity.id
_entity.type
_entity.pdbx_description
1 polymer ?
#
loop_
_entity_poly.entity_id
_entity_poly.type
_entity_poly.pdbx_seq_one_letter_code
_entity_poly.pdbx_strand_id
1 'polypeptide(L)'
;MTANRKPIILVSSPLEEEHVARIRTAGGDRVELVHEADLLPTPRYIADHRGAPRTVTPEMRARWSALLARANILFDFDLLEPAKL
;
A
#
# COMPACT_ATOMS: atom_id res chain seq x y z
N MET A 1 -1.66 -24.14 -12.51
CA MET A 1 -0.90 -24.29 -11.27
C MET A 1 -0.72 -22.98 -10.56
N THR A 2 -1.18 -22.87 -9.38
CA THR A 2 -1.14 -21.61 -8.62
C THR A 2 -0.05 -21.59 -7.56
N ALA A 3 0.73 -22.65 -7.44
CA ALA A 3 1.76 -22.75 -6.42
C ALA A 3 2.81 -21.64 -6.50
N ASN A 4 2.99 -21.05 -7.69
CA ASN A 4 4.01 -20.03 -7.90
C ASN A 4 3.46 -18.60 -7.78
N ARG A 5 2.20 -18.46 -7.38
CA ARG A 5 1.64 -17.13 -7.20
C ARG A 5 2.34 -16.45 -6.03
N LYS A 6 2.85 -15.26 -6.30
CA LYS A 6 3.53 -14.47 -5.28
C LYS A 6 2.53 -13.82 -4.34
N PRO A 7 2.83 -13.76 -3.04
CA PRO A 7 2.04 -12.91 -2.15
C PRO A 7 2.12 -11.45 -2.59
N ILE A 8 1.01 -10.75 -2.45
CA ILE A 8 0.92 -9.33 -2.78
C ILE A 8 0.89 -8.54 -1.49
N ILE A 9 1.87 -7.65 -1.32
CA ILE A 9 1.95 -6.75 -0.18
C ILE A 9 1.49 -5.38 -0.63
N LEU A 10 0.43 -4.88 -0.01
CA LEU A 10 -0.08 -3.54 -0.28
C LEU A 10 0.41 -2.58 0.79
N VAL A 11 1.11 -1.53 0.37
CA VAL A 11 1.55 -0.48 1.29
C VAL A 11 0.38 0.46 1.52
N SER A 12 -0.06 0.58 2.76
CA SER A 12 -1.26 1.33 3.12
C SER A 12 -0.99 2.62 3.87
N SER A 13 0.27 2.94 4.11
CA SER A 13 0.66 4.19 4.76
C SER A 13 1.70 4.92 3.92
N PRO A 14 1.88 6.24 4.13
CA PRO A 14 2.96 6.96 3.46
C PRO A 14 4.30 6.33 3.78
N LEU A 15 5.06 6.02 2.74
CA LEU A 15 6.38 5.41 2.90
C LEU A 15 7.30 6.03 1.87
N GLU A 16 8.46 6.47 2.32
CA GLU A 16 9.44 7.10 1.45
C GLU A 16 9.93 6.13 0.39
N GLU A 17 10.17 6.65 -0.82
CA GLU A 17 10.55 5.84 -1.96
C GLU A 17 11.79 4.99 -1.72
N GLU A 18 12.75 5.51 -0.96
CA GLU A 18 13.95 4.75 -0.64
C GLU A 18 13.66 3.49 0.15
N HIS A 19 12.66 3.54 1.04
CA HIS A 19 12.25 2.38 1.82
C HIS A 19 11.46 1.39 0.96
N VAL A 20 10.63 1.90 0.07
CA VAL A 20 9.91 1.06 -0.89
C VAL A 20 10.90 0.28 -1.75
N ALA A 21 11.94 0.96 -2.24
CA ALA A 21 12.97 0.33 -3.06
C ALA A 21 13.71 -0.77 -2.29
N ARG A 22 13.99 -0.52 -1.01
CA ARG A 22 14.66 -1.51 -0.16
C ARG A 22 13.81 -2.75 0.05
N ILE A 23 12.51 -2.58 0.27
CA ILE A 23 11.59 -3.70 0.43
C ILE A 23 11.52 -4.50 -0.87
N ARG A 24 11.44 -3.83 -2.00
CA ARG A 24 11.42 -4.51 -3.31
C ARG A 24 12.68 -5.31 -3.53
N THR A 25 13.82 -4.74 -3.21
CA THR A 25 15.10 -5.43 -3.34
C THR A 25 15.16 -6.66 -2.43
N ALA A 26 14.75 -6.52 -1.18
CA ALA A 26 14.76 -7.62 -0.22
C ALA A 26 13.80 -8.74 -0.61
N GLY A 27 12.62 -8.38 -1.12
CA GLY A 27 11.62 -9.34 -1.54
C GLY A 27 11.96 -10.06 -2.84
N GLY A 28 12.59 -9.33 -3.77
CA GLY A 28 12.97 -9.88 -5.08
C GLY A 28 11.77 -10.44 -5.81
N ASP A 29 11.94 -11.65 -6.33
CA ASP A 29 10.89 -12.33 -7.08
C ASP A 29 9.88 -13.07 -6.20
N ARG A 30 10.05 -13.02 -4.88
CA ARG A 30 9.23 -13.82 -3.96
C ARG A 30 7.93 -13.12 -3.58
N VAL A 31 7.85 -11.82 -3.73
CA VAL A 31 6.66 -11.04 -3.39
C VAL A 31 6.42 -9.97 -4.45
N GLU A 32 5.17 -9.55 -4.57
CA GLU A 32 4.81 -8.36 -5.35
C GLU A 32 4.49 -7.25 -4.36
N LEU A 33 5.21 -6.14 -4.44
CA LEU A 33 4.96 -4.98 -3.59
C LEU A 33 4.19 -3.94 -4.40
N VAL A 34 3.01 -3.57 -3.92
CA VAL A 34 2.17 -2.55 -4.54
C VAL A 34 2.25 -1.28 -3.70
N HIS A 35 2.76 -0.22 -4.31
CA HIS A 35 2.89 1.09 -3.68
C HIS A 35 2.34 2.14 -4.65
N GLU A 36 1.09 2.57 -4.42
CA GLU A 36 0.41 3.58 -5.22
C GLU A 36 0.44 4.90 -4.47
N ALA A 37 1.50 5.65 -4.66
CA ALA A 37 1.73 6.88 -3.88
C ALA A 37 0.60 7.89 -4.01
N ASP A 38 -0.05 7.95 -5.17
CA ASP A 38 -1.16 8.87 -5.40
C ASP A 38 -2.44 8.49 -4.63
N LEU A 39 -2.52 7.26 -4.13
CA LEU A 39 -3.63 6.81 -3.28
C LEU A 39 -3.32 6.98 -1.80
N LEU A 40 -2.10 7.31 -1.45
CA LEU A 40 -1.67 7.42 -0.06
C LEU A 40 -1.55 8.89 0.33
N PRO A 41 -1.75 9.22 1.62
CA PRO A 41 -1.57 10.60 2.09
C PRO A 41 -0.12 11.03 1.93
N THR A 42 0.10 12.34 1.83
CA THR A 42 1.44 12.91 1.77
C THR A 42 2.04 12.94 3.17
N PRO A 43 3.25 12.41 3.37
CA PRO A 43 3.89 12.49 4.69
C PRO A 43 4.19 13.94 5.05
N ARG A 44 3.94 14.30 6.30
CA ARG A 44 4.22 15.64 6.83
C ARG A 44 5.64 15.73 7.40
N TYR A 45 6.22 14.59 7.73
CA TYR A 45 7.56 14.47 8.32
C TYR A 45 8.05 13.03 8.10
N ILE A 46 9.30 12.79 8.43
CA ILE A 46 9.89 11.44 8.28
C ILE A 46 9.12 10.45 9.13
N ALA A 47 8.80 9.30 8.54
CA ALA A 47 8.08 8.21 9.19
C ALA A 47 6.66 8.60 9.64
N ASP A 48 6.02 9.50 8.93
CA ASP A 48 4.62 9.86 9.19
C ASP A 48 3.70 8.78 8.61
N HIS A 49 3.21 7.90 9.45
CA HIS A 49 2.35 6.79 9.02
C HIS A 49 0.92 7.23 8.73
N ARG A 50 0.53 8.42 9.15
CA ARG A 50 -0.84 8.89 8.96
C ARG A 50 -0.95 9.81 7.75
N GLY A 51 0.00 10.70 7.57
CA GLY A 51 0.01 11.67 6.49
C GLY A 51 -0.89 12.88 6.74
N ALA A 52 -0.81 13.83 5.81
CA ALA A 52 -1.60 15.04 5.87
C ALA A 52 -3.07 14.75 5.56
N PRO A 53 -4.01 15.54 6.12
CA PRO A 53 -5.41 15.44 5.73
C PRO A 53 -5.58 15.69 4.24
N ARG A 54 -6.51 14.97 3.63
CA ARG A 54 -6.75 15.08 2.19
C ARG A 54 -8.17 14.69 1.85
N THR A 55 -8.61 15.07 0.66
CA THR A 55 -9.87 14.62 0.12
C THR A 55 -9.67 13.31 -0.63
N VAL A 56 -10.49 12.32 -0.33
CA VAL A 56 -10.49 11.03 -1.02
C VAL A 56 -11.66 11.00 -1.99
N THR A 57 -11.37 10.89 -3.28
CA THR A 57 -12.41 10.85 -4.32
C THR A 57 -13.01 9.45 -4.45
N PRO A 58 -14.21 9.33 -5.07
CA PRO A 58 -14.77 8.01 -5.36
C PRO A 58 -13.86 7.14 -6.21
N GLU A 59 -13.14 7.73 -7.16
CA GLU A 59 -12.20 7.00 -8.01
C GLU A 59 -11.04 6.43 -7.20
N MET A 60 -10.53 7.22 -6.25
CA MET A 60 -9.48 6.76 -5.36
C MET A 60 -9.95 5.58 -4.51
N ARG A 61 -11.18 5.66 -3.99
CA ARG A 61 -11.76 4.58 -3.20
C ARG A 61 -11.93 3.31 -4.03
N ALA A 62 -12.38 3.44 -5.27
CA ALA A 62 -12.57 2.29 -6.15
C ALA A 62 -11.23 1.61 -6.46
N ARG A 63 -10.20 2.39 -6.76
CA ARG A 63 -8.86 1.85 -7.01
C ARG A 63 -8.31 1.16 -5.77
N TRP A 64 -8.46 1.77 -4.61
CA TRP A 64 -8.00 1.21 -3.35
C TRP A 64 -8.70 -0.10 -3.01
N SER A 65 -10.03 -0.14 -3.18
CA SER A 65 -10.81 -1.36 -2.94
C SER A 65 -10.35 -2.50 -3.82
N ALA A 66 -10.03 -2.22 -5.09
CA ALA A 66 -9.53 -3.23 -6.01
C ALA A 66 -8.17 -3.76 -5.56
N LEU A 67 -7.30 -2.89 -5.07
CA LEU A 67 -5.99 -3.30 -4.57
C LEU A 67 -6.13 -4.13 -3.29
N LEU A 68 -7.01 -3.72 -2.38
CA LEU A 68 -7.27 -4.47 -1.15
C LEU A 68 -7.76 -5.88 -1.46
N ALA A 69 -8.62 -6.03 -2.46
CA ALA A 69 -9.17 -7.33 -2.82
C ALA A 69 -8.08 -8.29 -3.30
N ARG A 70 -6.99 -7.76 -3.87
CA ARG A 70 -5.87 -8.57 -4.36
C ARG A 70 -4.81 -8.83 -3.31
N ALA A 71 -4.75 -8.01 -2.27
CA ALA A 71 -3.64 -8.06 -1.31
C ALA A 71 -3.73 -9.27 -0.40
N ASN A 72 -2.59 -9.88 -0.11
CA ASN A 72 -2.45 -10.93 0.89
C ASN A 72 -1.96 -10.35 2.22
N ILE A 73 -1.16 -9.29 2.15
CA ILE A 73 -0.53 -8.66 3.31
C ILE A 73 -0.73 -7.16 3.19
N LEU A 74 -1.16 -6.55 4.28
CA LEU A 74 -1.29 -5.11 4.36
C LEU A 74 -0.14 -4.57 5.20
N PHE A 75 0.63 -3.65 4.63
CA PHE A 75 1.70 -2.98 5.35
C PHE A 75 1.12 -1.74 6.00
N ASP A 76 0.98 -1.77 7.33
CA ASP A 76 0.36 -0.74 8.17
C ASP A 76 -1.17 -0.75 8.07
N PHE A 77 -1.83 0.15 8.75
CA PHE A 77 -3.29 0.19 8.82
C PHE A 77 -3.90 0.80 7.56
N ASP A 78 -5.07 0.32 7.20
CA ASP A 78 -5.84 0.89 6.11
C ASP A 78 -6.50 2.17 6.58
N LEU A 79 -6.05 3.31 6.06
CA LEU A 79 -6.57 4.62 6.42
C LEU A 79 -7.74 5.05 5.55
N LEU A 80 -8.05 4.31 4.47
CA LEU A 80 -9.15 4.62 3.56
C LEU A 80 -10.41 3.84 3.88
N GLU A 81 -10.24 2.56 4.17
CA GLU A 81 -11.38 1.65 4.41
C GLU A 81 -11.09 0.75 5.61
N PRO A 82 -10.88 1.32 6.81
CA PRO A 82 -10.49 0.49 7.97
C PRO A 82 -11.55 -0.54 8.34
N ALA A 83 -12.81 -0.29 8.03
CA ALA A 83 -13.89 -1.22 8.34
C ALA A 83 -13.83 -2.51 7.51
N LYS A 84 -13.03 -2.55 6.45
CA LYS A 84 -12.92 -3.72 5.58
C LYS A 84 -11.79 -4.66 5.97
N LEU A 85 -11.05 -4.33 6.98
CA LEU A 85 -9.96 -5.18 7.44
C LEU A 85 -10.43 -6.43 8.17
#